data_f3084b8ebb602bc0cfe98156bd429cae
#
_entry.id   f3084b8ebb602bc0cfe98156bd429cae
#
_cell.length_a   1.000
_cell.length_b   1.000
_cell.length_c   1.000
_cell.angle_alpha   90.00
_cell.angle_beta   90.00
_cell.angle_gamma   90.00
#
_symmetry.space_group_name_H-M   'P 1'
#
loop_
_entity.id
_entity.type
_entity.pdbx_description
1 polymer ?
#
loop_
_entity_poly.entity_id
_entity_poly.type
_entity_poly.pdbx_seq_one_letter_code
_entity_poly.pdbx_strand_id
1 'polypeptide(L)'
;MQKFLAQTEKDLLPIAQEILPQLRQPVVLFRGEMGVGKTTLITAMLQTMQSEDEASSPTYALVNEYQTAKGTVYHFDFYRINSEEEAYDMGWEEYAYSGDFCFVEWPEKIENLLPENHHTINIENHDGERHISFT
;
A
#
# COMPACT_ATOMS: atom_id res chain seq x y z
N MET A 1 16.82 1.24 6.26
CA MET A 1 16.16 0.92 4.96
C MET A 1 16.56 -0.48 4.51
N GLN A 2 15.58 -1.32 4.23
CA GLN A 2 15.81 -2.64 3.64
C GLN A 2 15.57 -2.60 2.14
N LYS A 3 16.35 -3.41 1.41
CA LYS A 3 16.20 -3.51 -0.04
C LYS A 3 15.96 -4.96 -0.44
N PHE A 4 15.05 -5.14 -1.38
CA PHE A 4 14.69 -6.45 -1.90
C PHE A 4 14.73 -6.42 -3.42
N LEU A 5 15.00 -7.58 -4.02
CA LEU A 5 14.98 -7.76 -5.46
C LEU A 5 13.94 -8.81 -5.82
N ALA A 6 13.01 -8.45 -6.69
CA ALA A 6 12.03 -9.38 -7.24
C ALA A 6 12.29 -9.53 -8.73
N GLN A 7 12.71 -10.71 -9.14
CA GLN A 7 12.95 -11.01 -10.55
C GLN A 7 11.66 -11.41 -11.26
N THR A 8 10.71 -11.97 -10.52
CA THR A 8 9.40 -12.35 -11.03
C THR A 8 8.33 -11.96 -9.99
N GLU A 9 7.08 -11.99 -10.42
CA GLU A 9 5.94 -11.72 -9.55
C GLU A 9 5.88 -12.67 -8.34
N LYS A 10 6.34 -13.90 -8.53
CA LYS A 10 6.36 -14.91 -7.45
C LYS A 10 7.27 -14.51 -6.29
N ASP A 11 8.26 -13.67 -6.55
CA ASP A 11 9.19 -13.22 -5.50
C ASP A 11 8.55 -12.22 -4.56
N LEU A 12 7.40 -11.65 -4.92
CA LEU A 12 6.74 -10.65 -4.07
C LEU A 12 6.16 -11.24 -2.80
N LEU A 13 5.71 -12.49 -2.83
CA LEU A 13 5.14 -13.11 -1.64
C LEU A 13 6.17 -13.29 -0.52
N PRO A 14 7.38 -13.85 -0.77
CA PRO A 14 8.41 -13.89 0.26
C PRO A 14 8.80 -12.50 0.78
N ILE A 15 8.84 -11.50 -0.10
CA ILE A 15 9.17 -10.12 0.29
C ILE A 15 8.08 -9.58 1.22
N ALA A 16 6.82 -9.79 0.88
CA ALA A 16 5.70 -9.40 1.74
C ALA A 16 5.80 -10.06 3.12
N GLN A 17 6.17 -11.33 3.15
CA GLN A 17 6.32 -12.09 4.39
C GLN A 17 7.45 -11.54 5.27
N GLU A 18 8.49 -10.96 4.67
CA GLU A 18 9.57 -10.31 5.42
C GLU A 18 9.21 -8.92 5.92
N ILE A 19 8.47 -8.16 5.12
CA ILE A 19 8.11 -6.78 5.46
C ILE A 19 7.05 -6.76 6.56
N LEU A 20 6.04 -7.60 6.46
CA LEU A 20 4.85 -7.53 7.31
C LEU A 20 5.16 -7.54 8.81
N PRO A 21 6.03 -8.43 9.34
CA PRO A 21 6.34 -8.42 10.78
C PRO A 21 7.07 -7.17 11.26
N GLN A 22 7.62 -6.38 10.35
CA GLN A 22 8.38 -5.18 10.68
C GLN A 22 7.52 -3.93 10.74
N LEU A 23 6.24 -4.01 10.38
CA LEU A 23 5.35 -2.86 10.41
C LEU A 23 5.11 -2.42 11.85
N ARG A 24 5.44 -1.15 12.13
CA ARG A 24 5.26 -0.52 13.45
C ARG A 24 4.23 0.60 13.36
N GLN A 25 3.93 1.05 12.15
CA GLN A 25 2.95 2.09 11.90
C GLN A 25 1.83 1.53 11.04
N PRO A 26 0.58 1.96 11.26
CA PRO A 26 -0.54 1.43 10.47
C PRO A 26 -0.57 1.95 9.03
N VAL A 27 -0.03 3.14 8.77
CA VAL A 27 -0.06 3.73 7.43
C VAL A 27 1.20 3.33 6.67
N VAL A 28 1.01 2.69 5.51
CA VAL A 28 2.10 2.24 4.63
C VAL A 28 1.87 2.84 3.25
N LEU A 29 2.85 3.63 2.79
CA LEU A 29 2.78 4.32 1.51
C LEU A 29 3.51 3.51 0.45
N PHE A 30 2.86 3.32 -0.70
CA PHE A 30 3.44 2.59 -1.83
C PHE A 30 3.73 3.58 -2.94
N ARG A 31 5.03 3.81 -3.20
CA ARG A 31 5.49 4.76 -4.22
C ARG A 31 6.08 4.00 -5.40
N GLY A 32 5.80 4.48 -6.59
CA GLY A 32 6.31 3.87 -7.82
C GLY A 32 5.45 4.28 -8.99
N GLU A 33 6.01 4.12 -10.18
CA GLU A 33 5.31 4.49 -11.41
C GLU A 33 4.14 3.55 -11.70
N MET A 34 3.27 3.99 -12.62
CA MET A 34 2.14 3.21 -13.07
C MET A 34 2.62 1.86 -13.62
N GLY A 35 1.95 0.76 -13.21
CA GLY A 35 2.26 -0.56 -13.71
C GLY A 35 3.51 -1.21 -13.12
N VAL A 36 4.12 -0.60 -12.10
CA VAL A 36 5.37 -1.12 -11.53
C VAL A 36 5.14 -2.32 -10.60
N GLY A 37 3.91 -2.54 -10.15
CA GLY A 37 3.57 -3.67 -9.30
C GLY A 37 3.16 -3.33 -7.88
N LYS A 38 2.73 -2.09 -7.63
CA LYS A 38 2.29 -1.67 -6.28
C LYS A 38 1.08 -2.49 -5.82
N THR A 39 0.06 -2.60 -6.64
CA THR A 39 -1.13 -3.38 -6.32
C THR A 39 -0.79 -4.85 -6.15
N THR A 40 0.12 -5.38 -6.97
CA THR A 40 0.56 -6.77 -6.89
C THR A 40 1.25 -7.06 -5.54
N LEU A 41 2.09 -6.13 -5.08
CA LEU A 41 2.72 -6.28 -3.77
C LEU A 41 1.70 -6.19 -2.65
N ILE A 42 0.74 -5.27 -2.74
CA ILE A 42 -0.35 -5.18 -1.76
C ILE A 42 -1.15 -6.49 -1.72
N THR A 43 -1.42 -7.08 -2.88
CA THR A 43 -2.09 -8.38 -2.97
C THR A 43 -1.30 -9.44 -2.21
N ALA A 44 0.03 -9.48 -2.39
CA ALA A 44 0.88 -10.43 -1.68
C ALA A 44 0.85 -10.19 -0.17
N MET A 45 0.83 -8.93 0.26
CA MET A 45 0.73 -8.59 1.68
C MET A 45 -0.61 -9.03 2.26
N LEU A 46 -1.70 -8.81 1.55
CA LEU A 46 -3.03 -9.23 1.99
C LEU A 46 -3.15 -10.75 2.06
N GLN A 47 -2.54 -11.48 1.12
CA GLN A 47 -2.48 -12.94 1.17
C GLN A 47 -1.73 -13.41 2.42
N THR A 48 -0.61 -12.77 2.73
CA THR A 48 0.17 -13.09 3.93
C THR A 48 -0.62 -12.82 5.20
N MET A 49 -1.47 -11.81 5.19
CA MET A 49 -2.35 -11.46 6.31
C MET A 49 -3.61 -12.31 6.37
N GLN A 50 -3.79 -13.23 5.42
CA GLN A 50 -4.95 -14.12 5.34
C GLN A 50 -6.24 -13.33 5.16
N SER A 51 -6.27 -12.50 4.11
CA SER A 51 -7.47 -11.77 3.72
C SER A 51 -8.56 -12.73 3.26
N GLU A 52 -9.81 -12.47 3.65
CA GLU A 52 -10.96 -13.26 3.22
C GLU A 52 -11.30 -13.07 1.75
N ASP A 53 -10.98 -11.88 1.20
CA ASP A 53 -11.31 -11.50 -0.17
C ASP A 53 -10.06 -11.32 -1.01
N GLU A 54 -10.19 -11.53 -2.32
CA GLU A 54 -9.12 -11.24 -3.24
C GLU A 54 -8.90 -9.72 -3.34
N ALA A 55 -7.65 -9.32 -3.35
CA ALA A 55 -7.30 -7.91 -3.47
C ALA A 55 -7.48 -7.43 -4.91
N SER A 56 -8.00 -6.21 -5.05
CA SER A 56 -8.10 -5.52 -6.34
C SER A 56 -7.92 -4.03 -6.10
N SER A 57 -7.50 -3.31 -7.14
CA SER A 57 -7.46 -1.85 -7.04
C SER A 57 -8.88 -1.30 -6.93
N PRO A 58 -9.10 -0.26 -6.11
CA PRO A 58 -10.38 0.44 -6.09
C PRO A 58 -10.69 1.01 -7.47
N THR A 59 -11.91 0.74 -7.99
CA THR A 59 -12.30 1.21 -9.32
C THR A 59 -13.23 2.41 -9.30
N TYR A 60 -14.25 2.36 -8.46
CA TYR A 60 -15.25 3.43 -8.38
C TYR A 60 -15.17 4.19 -7.06
N ALA A 61 -14.71 3.54 -6.01
CA ALA A 61 -14.42 4.16 -4.73
C ALA A 61 -12.91 4.37 -4.62
N LEU A 62 -12.48 5.31 -3.78
CA LEU A 62 -11.06 5.55 -3.54
C LEU A 62 -10.47 4.55 -2.56
N VAL A 63 -11.30 3.74 -1.90
CA VAL A 63 -10.86 2.82 -0.86
C VAL A 63 -11.59 1.49 -0.94
N ASN A 64 -10.85 0.39 -0.73
CA ASN A 64 -11.41 -0.94 -0.50
C ASN A 64 -11.07 -1.37 0.92
N GLU A 65 -11.99 -2.08 1.55
CA GLU A 65 -11.82 -2.62 2.90
C GLU A 65 -11.65 -4.13 2.83
N TYR A 66 -10.66 -4.65 3.56
CA TYR A 66 -10.39 -6.09 3.63
C TYR A 66 -10.35 -6.53 5.08
N GLN A 67 -11.00 -7.66 5.36
CA GLN A 67 -10.91 -8.30 6.67
C GLN A 67 -9.83 -9.36 6.62
N THR A 68 -8.88 -9.31 7.54
CA THR A 68 -7.76 -10.24 7.57
C THR A 68 -7.59 -10.81 8.99
N ALA A 69 -6.74 -11.83 9.11
CA ALA A 69 -6.39 -12.38 10.41
C ALA A 69 -5.69 -11.38 11.32
N LYS A 70 -5.12 -10.31 10.73
CA LYS A 70 -4.43 -9.23 11.45
C LYS A 70 -5.32 -8.01 11.68
N GLY A 71 -6.61 -8.11 11.35
CA GLY A 71 -7.56 -7.02 11.48
C GLY A 71 -7.97 -6.44 10.13
N THR A 72 -8.58 -5.27 10.18
CA THR A 72 -9.06 -4.58 8.99
C THR A 72 -7.91 -3.87 8.28
N VAL A 73 -7.89 -3.95 6.95
CA VAL A 73 -6.96 -3.23 6.11
C VAL A 73 -7.75 -2.39 5.11
N TYR A 74 -7.41 -1.11 5.01
CA TYR A 74 -7.97 -0.21 4.01
C TYR A 74 -6.93 0.00 2.92
N HIS A 75 -7.32 -0.22 1.66
CA HIS A 75 -6.45 -0.03 0.50
C HIS A 75 -6.95 1.17 -0.28
N PHE A 76 -6.13 2.22 -0.35
CA PHE A 76 -6.44 3.47 -1.04
C PHE A 76 -5.66 3.56 -2.35
N ASP A 77 -6.32 4.09 -3.38
CA ASP A 77 -5.66 4.43 -4.63
C ASP A 77 -6.08 5.87 -5.00
N PHE A 78 -5.15 6.80 -4.88
CA PHE A 78 -5.41 8.22 -5.12
C PHE A 78 -5.00 8.68 -6.52
N TYR A 79 -4.73 7.75 -7.43
CA TYR A 79 -4.27 8.11 -8.77
C TYR A 79 -5.18 9.11 -9.48
N ARG A 80 -6.50 8.95 -9.33
CA ARG A 80 -7.49 9.72 -10.09
C ARG A 80 -8.01 10.98 -9.40
N ILE A 81 -7.58 11.25 -8.17
CA ILE A 81 -8.06 12.48 -7.54
C ILE A 81 -7.38 13.70 -8.16
N ASN A 82 -8.10 14.81 -8.18
CA ASN A 82 -7.63 16.07 -8.73
C ASN A 82 -7.08 17.02 -7.66
N SER A 83 -7.44 16.81 -6.40
CA SER A 83 -7.00 17.64 -5.30
C SER A 83 -7.02 16.87 -3.99
N GLU A 84 -6.24 17.35 -3.02
CA GLU A 84 -6.23 16.78 -1.68
C GLU A 84 -7.58 16.89 -0.98
N GLU A 85 -8.37 17.90 -1.35
CA GLU A 85 -9.70 18.12 -0.81
C GLU A 85 -10.62 16.90 -1.03
N GLU A 86 -10.49 16.23 -2.18
CA GLU A 86 -11.27 15.02 -2.45
C GLU A 86 -10.98 13.91 -1.43
N ALA A 87 -9.71 13.74 -1.07
CA ALA A 87 -9.33 12.75 -0.04
C ALA A 87 -9.84 13.17 1.33
N TYR A 88 -9.71 14.44 1.67
CA TYR A 88 -10.22 14.97 2.93
C TYR A 88 -11.73 14.76 3.05
N ASP A 89 -12.47 15.07 1.98
CA ASP A 89 -13.93 14.98 1.98
C ASP A 89 -14.44 13.54 2.10
N MET A 90 -13.69 12.55 1.62
CA MET A 90 -14.08 11.14 1.79
C MET A 90 -13.79 10.60 3.19
N GLY A 91 -13.11 11.37 4.06
CA GLY A 91 -12.83 10.97 5.42
C GLY A 91 -11.45 10.36 5.61
N TRP A 92 -10.48 10.66 4.76
CA TRP A 92 -9.13 10.09 4.84
C TRP A 92 -8.55 10.14 6.26
N GLU A 93 -8.70 11.27 6.97
CA GLU A 93 -8.12 11.41 8.30
C GLU A 93 -8.67 10.41 9.31
N GLU A 94 -9.96 10.08 9.22
CA GLU A 94 -10.56 9.09 10.10
C GLU A 94 -9.94 7.71 9.89
N TYR A 95 -9.68 7.34 8.64
CA TYR A 95 -9.00 6.08 8.33
C TYR A 95 -7.54 6.12 8.81
N ALA A 96 -6.83 7.19 8.50
CA ALA A 96 -5.39 7.30 8.79
C ALA A 96 -5.08 7.20 10.28
N TYR A 97 -5.99 7.67 11.11
CA TYR A 97 -5.81 7.68 12.57
C TYR A 97 -6.67 6.66 13.29
N SER A 98 -7.28 5.73 12.57
CA SER A 98 -8.13 4.69 13.15
C SER A 98 -7.36 3.61 13.91
N GLY A 99 -6.08 3.44 13.59
CA GLY A 99 -5.27 2.33 14.12
C GLY A 99 -5.27 1.10 13.24
N ASP A 100 -6.15 1.03 12.25
CA ASP A 100 -6.17 -0.05 11.27
C ASP A 100 -5.15 0.20 10.17
N PHE A 101 -4.71 -0.86 9.49
CA PHE A 101 -3.76 -0.71 8.39
C PHE A 101 -4.36 0.06 7.23
N CYS A 102 -3.61 1.03 6.72
CA CYS A 102 -3.94 1.81 5.54
C CYS A 102 -2.81 1.65 4.52
N PHE A 103 -3.05 0.93 3.47
CA PHE A 103 -2.10 0.74 2.37
C PHE A 103 -2.48 1.73 1.27
N VAL A 104 -1.58 2.67 0.97
CA VAL A 104 -1.88 3.84 0.14
C VAL A 104 -1.04 3.83 -1.12
N GLU A 105 -1.69 3.78 -2.29
CA GLU A 105 -1.05 4.00 -3.58
C GLU A 105 -1.23 5.47 -3.98
N TRP A 106 -0.23 6.02 -4.65
CA TRP A 106 -0.18 7.42 -5.09
C TRP A 106 -0.29 8.40 -3.91
N PRO A 107 0.53 8.20 -2.85
CA PRO A 107 0.47 9.10 -1.69
C PRO A 107 0.91 10.53 -2.03
N GLU A 108 1.65 10.73 -3.13
CA GLU A 108 2.06 12.05 -3.57
C GLU A 108 0.87 12.95 -3.91
N LYS A 109 -0.30 12.38 -4.14
CA LYS A 109 -1.52 13.15 -4.38
C LYS A 109 -2.08 13.79 -3.11
N ILE A 110 -1.63 13.34 -1.93
CA ILE A 110 -2.15 13.82 -0.65
C ILE A 110 -1.02 14.13 0.35
N GLU A 111 0.11 14.64 -0.13
CA GLU A 111 1.31 14.86 0.69
C GLU A 111 1.01 15.64 1.98
N ASN A 112 0.18 16.67 1.91
CA ASN A 112 -0.12 17.51 3.06
C ASN A 112 -1.08 16.86 4.06
N LEU A 113 -1.67 15.71 3.72
CA LEU A 113 -2.60 15.00 4.58
C LEU A 113 -2.00 13.72 5.16
N LEU A 114 -0.75 13.40 4.83
CA LEU A 114 -0.10 12.19 5.32
C LEU A 114 0.26 12.33 6.79
N PRO A 115 0.03 11.28 7.60
CA PRO A 115 0.49 11.29 8.99
C PRO A 115 2.02 11.31 9.04
N GLU A 116 2.56 11.94 10.08
CA GLU A 116 3.99 12.04 10.28
C GLU A 116 4.64 10.65 10.40
N ASN A 117 3.98 9.75 11.11
CA ASN A 117 4.48 8.39 11.32
C ASN A 117 3.87 7.45 10.30
N HIS A 118 4.71 6.90 9.45
CA HIS A 118 4.30 5.97 8.39
C HIS A 118 5.49 5.17 7.91
N HIS A 119 5.21 4.09 7.19
CA HIS A 119 6.22 3.36 6.43
C HIS A 119 6.12 3.74 4.96
N THR A 120 7.22 3.61 4.25
CA THR A 120 7.26 3.82 2.81
C THR A 120 7.88 2.61 2.12
N ILE A 121 7.20 2.14 1.07
CA ILE A 121 7.71 1.10 0.18
C ILE A 121 7.84 1.72 -1.20
N ASN A 122 9.06 1.74 -1.73
CA ASN A 122 9.31 2.21 -3.09
C ASN A 122 9.55 1.01 -3.99
N ILE A 123 8.95 1.03 -5.18
CA ILE A 123 9.12 -0.01 -6.18
C ILE A 123 9.59 0.64 -7.47
N GLU A 124 10.73 0.16 -8.00
CA GLU A 124 11.28 0.62 -9.26
C GLU A 124 11.48 -0.57 -10.20
N ASN A 125 11.26 -0.35 -11.49
CA ASN A 125 11.51 -1.35 -12.51
C ASN A 125 12.87 -1.06 -13.16
N HIS A 126 13.79 -2.04 -13.07
CA HIS A 126 15.10 -1.97 -13.69
C HIS A 126 15.25 -3.18 -14.61
N ASP A 127 15.01 -2.98 -15.92
CA ASP A 127 15.12 -4.02 -16.94
C ASP A 127 14.30 -5.28 -16.62
N GLY A 128 13.08 -5.08 -16.15
CA GLY A 128 12.16 -6.18 -15.83
C GLY A 128 12.25 -6.68 -14.39
N GLU A 129 13.30 -6.31 -13.66
CA GLU A 129 13.43 -6.64 -12.25
C GLU A 129 12.84 -5.53 -11.40
N ARG A 130 12.21 -5.90 -10.29
CA ARG A 130 11.65 -4.91 -9.35
C ARG A 130 12.60 -4.73 -8.18
N HIS A 131 13.04 -3.49 -8.00
CA HIS A 131 13.86 -3.10 -6.86
C HIS A 131 12.94 -2.46 -5.83
N ILE A 132 12.83 -3.07 -4.66
CA ILE A 132 11.89 -2.68 -3.63
C ILE A 132 12.68 -2.21 -2.41
N SER A 133 12.37 -1.04 -1.91
CA SER A 133 12.95 -0.55 -0.66
C SER A 133 11.85 -0.31 0.36
N PHE A 134 12.14 -0.65 1.62
CA PHE A 134 11.23 -0.52 2.74
C PHE A 134 11.89 0.32 3.84
N THR A 135 11.15 1.33 4.31
CA THR A 135 11.61 2.18 5.43
C THR A 135 10.62 2.19 6.55
#